data_af08db6ee37503ac20aa192ccc4cab5f
#
_entry.id   af08db6ee37503ac20aa192ccc4cab5f
#
_cell.length_a   1.000
_cell.length_b   1.000
_cell.length_c   1.000
_cell.angle_alpha   90.00
_cell.angle_beta   90.00
_cell.angle_gamma   90.00
#
_symmetry.space_group_name_H-M   'P 1'
#
loop_
_entity.id
_entity.type
_entity.pdbx_description
1 polymer ?
#
loop_
_entity_poly.entity_id
_entity_poly.type
_entity_poly.pdbx_seq_one_letter_code
_entity_poly.pdbx_strand_id
1 'polypeptide(L)'
;MTAEERDVLLAWKKRGDSFVLVRLKAEAILYASRGVGTGVIAEMVGRSRRTVSSWLRRWRCSRLHSVVTGHAGNENAAKLTRAHKEQLKQILSRPPAQSGIRADFWDVPALRDVVRIKFGVEYASDSSYQLLLRFVGMSFKLPDPFDKRRDEAAITERMDQVRQEVADLLARGWEVCTVDEVRVEHEAVTRRMWLPTGRRTKIYVDRERSAQSFFGALSLTSKQVRVYPIEGNQNAEQVTLALARLVRETANDKIAVVLDNAGFHHAKAVTDLYEPGQTLERVRPIYLPPYAPDHNPIEHVWNTAKKNISNIQRDNPEETYTAFTSYITSRTFDYDFEHLPITPAQEKLD
;
A
#
# COMPACT_ATOMS: atom_id res chain seq x y z
N MET A 1 36.41 -26.91 -0.25
CA MET A 1 35.35 -25.94 -0.60
C MET A 1 36.01 -24.86 -1.44
N THR A 2 35.48 -24.59 -2.65
CA THR A 2 35.99 -23.50 -3.51
C THR A 2 35.45 -22.14 -3.04
N ALA A 3 36.01 -21.03 -3.58
CA ALA A 3 35.52 -19.69 -3.27
C ALA A 3 34.07 -19.51 -3.72
N GLU A 4 33.73 -19.95 -4.94
CA GLU A 4 32.37 -19.86 -5.49
C GLU A 4 31.37 -20.66 -4.66
N GLU A 5 31.73 -21.89 -4.23
CA GLU A 5 30.85 -22.68 -3.35
C GLU A 5 30.59 -21.99 -2.01
N ARG A 6 31.60 -21.35 -1.45
CA ARG A 6 31.46 -20.57 -0.21
C ARG A 6 30.50 -19.40 -0.40
N ASP A 7 30.61 -18.66 -1.51
CA ASP A 7 29.75 -17.52 -1.79
C ASP A 7 28.29 -17.93 -1.97
N VAL A 8 28.04 -19.04 -2.68
CA VAL A 8 26.71 -19.64 -2.83
C VAL A 8 26.13 -20.06 -1.46
N LEU A 9 26.92 -20.71 -0.61
CA LEU A 9 26.46 -21.12 0.72
C LEU A 9 26.18 -19.92 1.62
N LEU A 10 26.97 -18.86 1.54
CA LEU A 10 26.74 -17.62 2.26
C LEU A 10 25.44 -16.92 1.77
N ALA A 11 25.22 -16.91 0.47
CA ALA A 11 23.99 -16.39 -0.10
C ALA A 11 22.75 -17.18 0.39
N TRP A 12 22.79 -18.52 0.36
CA TRP A 12 21.70 -19.36 0.86
C TRP A 12 21.46 -19.20 2.37
N LYS A 13 22.50 -18.98 3.16
CA LYS A 13 22.36 -18.69 4.59
C LYS A 13 21.62 -17.38 4.85
N LYS A 14 21.85 -16.33 4.04
CA LYS A 14 21.28 -14.99 4.21
C LYS A 14 19.84 -14.86 3.66
N ARG A 15 19.45 -15.69 2.71
CA ARG A 15 18.14 -15.58 2.05
C ARG A 15 17.00 -15.97 2.99
N GLY A 16 16.06 -15.03 3.20
CA GLY A 16 14.87 -15.25 4.03
C GLY A 16 13.83 -16.18 3.39
N ASP A 17 13.82 -16.29 2.04
CA ASP A 17 12.93 -17.13 1.24
C ASP A 17 13.42 -18.58 1.05
N SER A 18 14.60 -18.92 1.54
CA SER A 18 15.15 -20.28 1.48
C SER A 18 14.52 -21.18 2.55
N PHE A 19 14.32 -22.47 2.21
CA PHE A 19 13.89 -23.46 3.19
C PHE A 19 14.85 -23.48 4.39
N VAL A 20 14.31 -23.55 5.59
CA VAL A 20 15.11 -23.61 6.84
C VAL A 20 16.17 -24.71 6.77
N LEU A 21 15.85 -25.86 6.20
CA LEU A 21 16.79 -26.97 6.06
C LEU A 21 17.97 -26.65 5.15
N VAL A 22 17.77 -25.87 4.08
CA VAL A 22 18.86 -25.40 3.19
C VAL A 22 19.79 -24.47 3.93
N ARG A 23 19.25 -23.54 4.70
CA ARG A 23 20.04 -22.60 5.53
C ARG A 23 20.85 -23.33 6.58
N LEU A 24 20.24 -24.27 7.31
CA LEU A 24 20.92 -25.06 8.35
C LEU A 24 22.03 -25.95 7.76
N LYS A 25 21.82 -26.57 6.57
CA LYS A 25 22.86 -27.35 5.90
C LYS A 25 24.00 -26.45 5.43
N ALA A 26 23.71 -25.30 4.82
CA ALA A 26 24.72 -24.34 4.39
C ALA A 26 25.55 -23.86 5.58
N GLU A 27 24.92 -23.55 6.69
CA GLU A 27 25.57 -23.12 7.91
C GLU A 27 26.49 -24.21 8.49
N ALA A 28 25.98 -25.45 8.60
CA ALA A 28 26.76 -26.58 9.08
C ALA A 28 28.01 -26.84 8.23
N ILE A 29 27.92 -26.71 6.90
CA ILE A 29 29.05 -26.89 5.97
C ILE A 29 30.05 -25.75 6.13
N LEU A 30 29.60 -24.51 6.27
CA LEU A 30 30.47 -23.34 6.49
C LEU A 30 31.24 -23.47 7.82
N TYR A 31 30.62 -23.93 8.90
CA TYR A 31 31.31 -24.18 10.17
C TYR A 31 32.33 -25.32 10.05
N ALA A 32 31.94 -26.43 9.41
CA ALA A 32 32.86 -27.55 9.18
C ALA A 32 34.07 -27.14 8.37
N SER A 33 33.91 -26.26 7.38
CA SER A 33 35.04 -25.73 6.55
C SER A 33 36.00 -24.86 7.34
N ARG A 34 35.60 -24.37 8.50
CA ARG A 34 36.41 -23.58 9.44
C ARG A 34 37.02 -24.46 10.54
N GLY A 35 36.88 -25.78 10.43
CA GLY A 35 37.43 -26.73 11.41
C GLY A 35 36.57 -26.94 12.67
N VAL A 36 35.32 -26.42 12.71
CA VAL A 36 34.45 -26.62 13.87
C VAL A 36 34.05 -28.10 13.97
N GLY A 37 34.14 -28.67 15.17
CA GLY A 37 33.83 -30.07 15.42
C GLY A 37 32.33 -30.36 15.25
N THR A 38 31.99 -31.56 14.72
CA THR A 38 30.61 -31.94 14.37
C THR A 38 29.64 -31.90 15.59
N GLY A 39 30.13 -32.12 16.82
CA GLY A 39 29.30 -31.99 18.03
C GLY A 39 28.85 -30.55 18.25
N VAL A 40 29.77 -29.60 18.19
CA VAL A 40 29.51 -28.16 18.34
C VAL A 40 28.59 -27.65 17.21
N ILE A 41 28.85 -28.08 15.97
CA ILE A 41 27.96 -27.75 14.85
C ILE A 41 26.53 -28.22 15.09
N ALA A 42 26.37 -29.45 15.64
CA ALA A 42 25.05 -30.04 15.94
C ALA A 42 24.26 -29.19 16.94
N GLU A 43 24.92 -28.72 17.99
CA GLU A 43 24.33 -27.78 18.96
C GLU A 43 23.95 -26.43 18.30
N MET A 44 24.86 -25.83 17.54
CA MET A 44 24.66 -24.55 16.88
C MET A 44 23.48 -24.55 15.90
N VAL A 45 23.30 -25.64 15.14
CA VAL A 45 22.20 -25.76 14.16
C VAL A 45 20.95 -26.44 14.72
N GLY A 46 20.92 -26.81 16.00
CA GLY A 46 19.78 -27.44 16.64
C GLY A 46 19.41 -28.81 16.04
N ARG A 47 20.42 -29.65 15.70
CA ARG A 47 20.23 -30.97 15.10
C ARG A 47 21.12 -32.04 15.77
N SER A 48 20.73 -33.31 15.61
CA SER A 48 21.55 -34.38 16.14
C SER A 48 22.92 -34.47 15.43
N ARG A 49 23.94 -34.90 16.16
CA ARG A 49 25.29 -35.14 15.60
C ARG A 49 25.26 -36.11 14.41
N ARG A 50 24.38 -37.12 14.44
CA ARG A 50 24.16 -38.06 13.34
C ARG A 50 23.64 -37.35 12.07
N THR A 51 22.71 -36.44 12.24
CA THR A 51 22.14 -35.63 11.15
C THR A 51 23.23 -34.78 10.49
N VAL A 52 23.98 -34.02 11.29
CA VAL A 52 25.08 -33.17 10.78
C VAL A 52 26.16 -33.99 10.10
N SER A 53 26.57 -35.13 10.69
CA SER A 53 27.53 -36.04 10.07
C SER A 53 27.06 -36.56 8.69
N SER A 54 25.75 -36.86 8.58
CA SER A 54 25.15 -37.27 7.31
C SER A 54 25.17 -36.14 6.27
N TRP A 55 24.89 -34.90 6.67
CA TRP A 55 24.97 -33.74 5.77
C TRP A 55 26.40 -33.50 5.26
N LEU A 56 27.39 -33.53 6.15
CA LEU A 56 28.81 -33.36 5.79
C LEU A 56 29.32 -34.48 4.89
N ARG A 57 28.88 -35.72 5.10
CA ARG A 57 29.22 -36.84 4.24
C ARG A 57 28.63 -36.64 2.83
N ARG A 58 27.35 -36.25 2.71
CA ARG A 58 26.71 -35.94 1.43
C ARG A 58 27.37 -34.78 0.73
N TRP A 59 27.79 -33.76 1.48
CA TRP A 59 28.54 -32.64 0.93
C TRP A 59 29.84 -33.06 0.25
N ARG A 60 30.55 -34.00 0.86
CA ARG A 60 31.81 -34.54 0.23
C ARG A 60 31.54 -35.21 -1.11
N CYS A 61 30.38 -35.90 -1.24
CA CYS A 61 30.02 -36.63 -2.45
C CYS A 61 29.38 -35.75 -3.52
N SER A 62 28.45 -34.84 -3.13
CA SER A 62 27.55 -34.18 -4.07
C SER A 62 27.58 -32.65 -3.97
N ARG A 63 28.51 -32.09 -3.21
CA ARG A 63 28.76 -30.64 -3.10
C ARG A 63 27.46 -29.82 -2.93
N LEU A 64 27.30 -28.69 -3.63
CA LEU A 64 26.13 -27.80 -3.56
C LEU A 64 24.79 -28.55 -3.79
N HIS A 65 24.77 -29.56 -4.65
CA HIS A 65 23.58 -30.36 -4.89
C HIS A 65 23.04 -31.07 -3.64
N SER A 66 23.93 -31.44 -2.69
CA SER A 66 23.51 -32.05 -1.42
C SER A 66 22.77 -31.12 -0.46
N VAL A 67 22.93 -29.83 -0.63
CA VAL A 67 22.32 -28.78 0.20
C VAL A 67 20.90 -28.51 -0.25
N VAL A 68 20.68 -28.47 -1.56
CA VAL A 68 19.35 -28.30 -2.14
C VAL A 68 18.46 -29.46 -1.69
N THR A 69 17.33 -29.14 -1.10
CA THR A 69 16.37 -30.16 -0.68
C THR A 69 15.43 -30.44 -1.85
N GLY A 70 15.36 -31.69 -2.28
CA GLY A 70 14.43 -32.11 -3.35
C GLY A 70 12.94 -31.99 -3.01
N HIS A 71 12.59 -31.46 -1.82
CA HIS A 71 11.19 -31.32 -1.37
C HIS A 71 10.38 -30.34 -2.22
N ALA A 72 11.00 -29.31 -2.79
CA ALA A 72 10.32 -28.37 -3.69
C ALA A 72 9.91 -29.01 -5.02
N GLY A 73 10.58 -30.09 -5.43
CA GLY A 73 10.29 -30.85 -6.65
C GLY A 73 9.74 -32.26 -6.42
N ASN A 74 9.44 -32.63 -5.17
CA ASN A 74 8.89 -33.95 -4.88
C ASN A 74 7.39 -33.99 -5.16
N GLU A 75 7.03 -34.17 -6.42
CA GLU A 75 5.63 -34.30 -6.85
C GLU A 75 4.91 -35.50 -6.19
N ASN A 76 5.65 -36.54 -5.80
CA ASN A 76 5.07 -37.70 -5.12
C ASN A 76 4.61 -37.43 -3.69
N ALA A 77 5.13 -36.40 -3.03
CA ALA A 77 4.68 -35.96 -1.70
C ALA A 77 3.60 -34.87 -1.76
N ALA A 78 3.36 -34.30 -2.91
CA ALA A 78 2.36 -33.26 -3.10
C ALA A 78 0.98 -33.86 -3.38
N LYS A 79 -0.03 -33.54 -2.57
CA LYS A 79 -1.42 -33.99 -2.79
C LYS A 79 -1.97 -33.45 -4.13
N LEU A 80 -1.53 -32.27 -4.57
CA LEU A 80 -1.84 -31.70 -5.89
C LEU A 80 -0.57 -31.68 -6.75
N THR A 81 -0.65 -32.26 -7.94
CA THR A 81 0.41 -32.18 -8.94
C THR A 81 0.61 -30.76 -9.45
N ARG A 82 1.71 -30.50 -10.18
CA ARG A 82 1.94 -29.21 -10.82
C ARG A 82 0.82 -28.87 -11.82
N ALA A 83 0.36 -29.83 -12.59
CA ALA A 83 -0.76 -29.66 -13.52
C ALA A 83 -2.06 -29.29 -12.79
N HIS A 84 -2.38 -29.96 -11.66
CA HIS A 84 -3.54 -29.63 -10.84
C HIS A 84 -3.46 -28.20 -10.28
N LYS A 85 -2.28 -27.74 -9.86
CA LYS A 85 -2.10 -26.38 -9.36
C LYS A 85 -2.28 -25.33 -10.45
N GLU A 86 -1.83 -25.60 -11.67
CA GLU A 86 -2.02 -24.70 -12.80
C GLU A 86 -3.50 -24.63 -13.22
N GLN A 87 -4.18 -25.79 -13.23
CA GLN A 87 -5.63 -25.84 -13.44
C GLN A 87 -6.39 -25.11 -12.33
N LEU A 88 -5.97 -25.27 -11.08
CA LEU A 88 -6.55 -24.54 -9.93
C LEU A 88 -6.39 -23.02 -10.11
N LYS A 89 -5.24 -22.54 -10.56
CA LYS A 89 -5.00 -21.13 -10.85
C LYS A 89 -5.99 -20.59 -11.88
N GLN A 90 -6.26 -21.36 -12.96
CA GLN A 90 -7.27 -20.98 -13.96
C GLN A 90 -8.70 -20.96 -13.39
N ILE A 91 -9.02 -21.89 -12.48
CA ILE A 91 -10.32 -21.92 -11.80
C ILE A 91 -10.47 -20.68 -10.89
N LEU A 92 -9.46 -20.37 -10.11
CA LEU A 92 -9.48 -19.27 -9.14
C LEU A 92 -9.41 -17.86 -9.77
N SER A 93 -9.06 -17.78 -11.06
CA SER A 93 -9.13 -16.50 -11.81
C SER A 93 -10.55 -16.09 -12.20
N ARG A 94 -11.55 -16.94 -11.96
CA ARG A 94 -12.97 -16.69 -12.24
C ARG A 94 -13.78 -16.74 -10.94
N PRO A 95 -14.99 -16.14 -10.89
CA PRO A 95 -15.87 -16.26 -9.75
C PRO A 95 -16.20 -17.70 -9.38
N PRO A 96 -16.34 -18.06 -8.09
CA PRO A 96 -16.62 -19.43 -7.64
C PRO A 96 -17.86 -20.05 -8.30
N ALA A 97 -18.92 -19.27 -8.53
CA ALA A 97 -20.16 -19.71 -9.16
C ALA A 97 -19.94 -20.32 -10.55
N GLN A 98 -18.98 -19.82 -11.34
CA GLN A 98 -18.63 -20.39 -12.65
C GLN A 98 -17.97 -21.79 -12.57
N SER A 99 -17.51 -22.17 -11.38
CA SER A 99 -16.93 -23.48 -11.10
C SER A 99 -17.92 -24.41 -10.39
N GLY A 100 -19.18 -24.00 -10.26
CA GLY A 100 -20.24 -24.76 -9.60
C GLY A 100 -20.20 -24.68 -8.07
N ILE A 101 -19.43 -23.73 -7.51
CA ILE A 101 -19.35 -23.49 -6.07
C ILE A 101 -20.35 -22.38 -5.70
N ARG A 102 -21.18 -22.62 -4.69
CA ARG A 102 -22.16 -21.64 -4.19
C ARG A 102 -21.47 -20.64 -3.26
N ALA A 103 -20.68 -19.74 -3.84
CA ALA A 103 -19.99 -18.65 -3.14
C ALA A 103 -19.82 -17.46 -4.10
N ASP A 104 -19.81 -16.24 -3.56
CA ASP A 104 -19.63 -15.01 -4.34
C ASP A 104 -18.15 -14.65 -4.51
N PHE A 105 -17.31 -15.09 -3.60
CA PHE A 105 -15.85 -14.85 -3.60
C PHE A 105 -15.08 -16.06 -3.09
N TRP A 106 -13.79 -16.11 -3.42
CA TRP A 106 -12.91 -17.19 -2.98
C TRP A 106 -12.44 -16.99 -1.53
N ASP A 107 -12.82 -17.92 -0.68
CA ASP A 107 -12.34 -18.09 0.69
C ASP A 107 -11.82 -19.51 0.90
N VAL A 108 -11.39 -19.84 2.13
CA VAL A 108 -10.89 -21.19 2.43
C VAL A 108 -11.96 -22.28 2.29
N PRO A 109 -13.21 -22.07 2.75
CA PRO A 109 -14.31 -23.00 2.51
C PRO A 109 -14.57 -23.28 1.02
N ALA A 110 -14.73 -22.24 0.20
CA ALA A 110 -14.95 -22.37 -1.24
C ALA A 110 -13.78 -23.07 -1.95
N LEU A 111 -12.54 -22.74 -1.57
CA LEU A 111 -11.35 -23.42 -2.07
C LEU A 111 -11.32 -24.90 -1.66
N ARG A 112 -11.71 -25.24 -0.43
CA ARG A 112 -11.81 -26.64 0.03
C ARG A 112 -12.76 -27.44 -0.85
N ASP A 113 -13.95 -26.88 -1.13
CA ASP A 113 -14.95 -27.55 -1.94
C ASP A 113 -14.46 -27.76 -3.37
N VAL A 114 -13.88 -26.78 -4.03
CA VAL A 114 -13.39 -26.95 -5.39
C VAL A 114 -12.21 -27.93 -5.46
N VAL A 115 -11.30 -27.91 -4.49
CA VAL A 115 -10.17 -28.86 -4.43
C VAL A 115 -10.68 -30.30 -4.25
N ARG A 116 -11.67 -30.49 -3.39
CA ARG A 116 -12.30 -31.79 -3.16
C ARG A 116 -13.06 -32.27 -4.40
N ILE A 117 -13.88 -31.42 -5.00
CA ILE A 117 -14.75 -31.79 -6.15
C ILE A 117 -13.94 -32.04 -7.41
N LYS A 118 -12.96 -31.17 -7.71
CA LYS A 118 -12.21 -31.23 -8.97
C LYS A 118 -11.00 -32.17 -8.93
N PHE A 119 -10.38 -32.36 -7.78
CA PHE A 119 -9.12 -33.10 -7.65
C PHE A 119 -9.20 -34.27 -6.68
N GLY A 120 -10.33 -34.46 -5.97
CA GLY A 120 -10.46 -35.52 -4.97
C GLY A 120 -9.48 -35.40 -3.78
N VAL A 121 -8.96 -34.20 -3.53
CA VAL A 121 -7.93 -33.95 -2.52
C VAL A 121 -8.51 -33.16 -1.34
N GLU A 122 -8.12 -33.56 -0.15
CA GLU A 122 -8.46 -32.86 1.08
C GLU A 122 -7.22 -32.63 1.95
N TYR A 123 -7.07 -31.41 2.50
CA TYR A 123 -6.01 -31.06 3.43
C TYR A 123 -6.58 -30.99 4.85
N ALA A 124 -5.76 -31.40 5.82
CA ALA A 124 -6.15 -31.44 7.23
C ALA A 124 -6.22 -30.06 7.89
N SER A 125 -5.58 -29.03 7.32
CA SER A 125 -5.53 -27.70 7.92
C SER A 125 -5.86 -26.59 6.92
N ASP A 126 -6.49 -25.52 7.40
CA ASP A 126 -6.78 -24.32 6.64
C ASP A 126 -5.51 -23.62 6.12
N SER A 127 -4.42 -23.71 6.89
CA SER A 127 -3.11 -23.18 6.46
C SER A 127 -2.63 -23.74 5.13
N SER A 128 -2.93 -25.03 4.85
CA SER A 128 -2.59 -25.65 3.57
C SER A 128 -3.37 -25.06 2.42
N TYR A 129 -4.65 -24.75 2.63
CA TYR A 129 -5.49 -24.06 1.62
C TYR A 129 -5.05 -22.59 1.45
N GLN A 130 -4.70 -21.89 2.53
CA GLN A 130 -4.15 -20.53 2.44
C GLN A 130 -2.84 -20.48 1.65
N LEU A 131 -1.98 -21.51 1.79
CA LEU A 131 -0.77 -21.63 0.98
C LEU A 131 -1.08 -21.87 -0.50
N LEU A 132 -2.14 -22.61 -0.84
CA LEU A 132 -2.60 -22.75 -2.22
C LEU A 132 -3.07 -21.41 -2.80
N LEU A 133 -3.85 -20.62 -2.05
CA LEU A 133 -4.28 -19.28 -2.48
C LEU A 133 -3.07 -18.39 -2.78
N ARG A 134 -2.08 -18.37 -1.87
CA ARG A 134 -0.84 -17.61 -2.08
C ARG A 134 -0.03 -18.11 -3.28
N PHE A 135 0.03 -19.42 -3.46
CA PHE A 135 0.74 -20.05 -4.60
C PHE A 135 0.17 -19.60 -5.95
N VAL A 136 -1.13 -19.44 -6.06
CA VAL A 136 -1.80 -18.94 -7.27
C VAL A 136 -1.80 -17.41 -7.39
N GLY A 137 -1.12 -16.71 -6.50
CA GLY A 137 -0.95 -15.26 -6.54
C GLY A 137 -2.05 -14.47 -5.83
N MET A 138 -2.94 -15.12 -5.07
CA MET A 138 -3.97 -14.43 -4.30
C MET A 138 -3.43 -13.96 -2.95
N SER A 139 -3.89 -12.80 -2.50
CA SER A 139 -3.63 -12.28 -1.16
C SER A 139 -4.95 -11.91 -0.47
N PHE A 140 -4.99 -12.08 0.85
CA PHE A 140 -6.15 -11.70 1.63
C PHE A 140 -6.16 -10.17 1.80
N LYS A 141 -7.06 -9.50 1.09
CA LYS A 141 -7.19 -8.04 1.03
C LYS A 141 -8.63 -7.64 1.29
N LEU A 142 -8.80 -6.43 1.79
CA LEU A 142 -10.09 -5.75 1.73
C LEU A 142 -10.23 -5.14 0.33
N PRO A 143 -11.33 -5.37 -0.41
CA PRO A 143 -11.55 -4.69 -1.68
C PRO A 143 -11.77 -3.20 -1.44
N ASP A 144 -11.25 -2.38 -2.33
CA ASP A 144 -11.49 -0.95 -2.32
C ASP A 144 -12.87 -0.65 -2.97
N PRO A 145 -13.76 0.06 -2.28
CA PRO A 145 -15.06 0.42 -2.84
C PRO A 145 -14.91 1.58 -3.82
N PHE A 146 -15.24 1.36 -5.08
CA PHE A 146 -15.34 2.40 -6.10
C PHE A 146 -16.80 2.65 -6.49
N ASP A 147 -17.11 3.88 -6.92
CA ASP A 147 -18.42 4.20 -7.46
C ASP A 147 -18.66 3.40 -8.76
N LYS A 148 -19.83 2.78 -8.89
CA LYS A 148 -20.21 1.99 -10.09
C LYS A 148 -20.29 2.79 -11.39
N ARG A 149 -20.32 4.13 -11.29
CA ARG A 149 -20.31 5.05 -12.44
C ARG A 149 -18.90 5.36 -12.94
N ARG A 150 -17.87 4.82 -12.28
CA ARG A 150 -16.48 5.04 -12.63
C ARG A 150 -16.19 4.41 -14.00
N ASP A 151 -15.52 5.18 -14.87
CA ASP A 151 -15.05 4.74 -16.17
C ASP A 151 -13.51 4.81 -16.19
N GLU A 152 -12.87 3.67 -16.09
CA GLU A 152 -11.40 3.58 -16.00
C GLU A 152 -10.69 4.07 -17.27
N ALA A 153 -11.30 3.92 -18.46
CA ALA A 153 -10.71 4.39 -19.71
C ALA A 153 -10.73 5.92 -19.78
N ALA A 154 -11.88 6.53 -19.48
CA ALA A 154 -12.02 7.99 -19.41
C ALA A 154 -11.15 8.62 -18.32
N ILE A 155 -11.01 7.93 -17.16
CA ILE A 155 -10.14 8.36 -16.07
C ILE A 155 -8.68 8.35 -16.53
N THR A 156 -8.22 7.27 -17.16
CA THR A 156 -6.83 7.16 -17.63
C THR A 156 -6.50 8.26 -18.61
N GLU A 157 -7.35 8.48 -19.61
CA GLU A 157 -7.16 9.54 -20.61
C GLU A 157 -7.12 10.92 -19.97
N ARG A 158 -8.06 11.23 -19.06
CA ARG A 158 -8.09 12.53 -18.40
C ARG A 158 -6.89 12.71 -17.46
N MET A 159 -6.45 11.68 -16.76
CA MET A 159 -5.28 11.75 -15.90
C MET A 159 -3.99 11.98 -16.69
N ASP A 160 -3.84 11.44 -17.90
CA ASP A 160 -2.70 11.71 -18.76
C ASP A 160 -2.67 13.20 -19.18
N GLN A 161 -3.84 13.77 -19.49
CA GLN A 161 -3.97 15.21 -19.78
C GLN A 161 -3.61 16.06 -18.55
N VAL A 162 -4.11 15.69 -17.36
CA VAL A 162 -3.81 16.42 -16.11
C VAL A 162 -2.31 16.36 -15.79
N ARG A 163 -1.67 15.20 -15.91
CA ARG A 163 -0.22 15.06 -15.67
C ARG A 163 0.59 15.93 -16.62
N GLN A 164 0.25 15.93 -17.90
CA GLN A 164 0.94 16.75 -18.88
C GLN A 164 0.75 18.24 -18.58
N GLU A 165 -0.47 18.68 -18.28
CA GLU A 165 -0.78 20.07 -17.94
C GLU A 165 -0.04 20.53 -16.68
N VAL A 166 -0.06 19.71 -15.63
CA VAL A 166 0.67 19.98 -14.38
C VAL A 166 2.17 20.08 -14.62
N ALA A 167 2.76 19.15 -15.37
CA ALA A 167 4.19 19.19 -15.70
C ALA A 167 4.57 20.45 -16.47
N ASP A 168 3.77 20.85 -17.47
CA ASP A 168 4.01 22.06 -18.26
C ASP A 168 3.91 23.33 -17.41
N LEU A 169 2.97 23.38 -16.46
CA LEU A 169 2.81 24.53 -15.56
C LEU A 169 3.97 24.62 -14.56
N LEU A 170 4.38 23.51 -13.96
CA LEU A 170 5.55 23.46 -13.08
C LEU A 170 6.82 23.92 -13.81
N ALA A 171 7.04 23.47 -15.06
CA ALA A 171 8.17 23.88 -15.88
C ALA A 171 8.18 25.38 -16.20
N ARG A 172 7.00 26.01 -16.24
CA ARG A 172 6.83 27.47 -16.44
C ARG A 172 6.87 28.27 -15.14
N GLY A 173 7.19 27.64 -14.02
CA GLY A 173 7.31 28.29 -12.71
C GLY A 173 5.98 28.64 -12.06
N TRP A 174 4.89 27.98 -12.43
CA TRP A 174 3.63 28.12 -11.71
C TRP A 174 3.70 27.44 -10.34
N GLU A 175 3.02 27.99 -9.37
CA GLU A 175 2.70 27.27 -8.14
C GLU A 175 1.52 26.34 -8.42
N VAL A 176 1.71 25.03 -8.28
CA VAL A 176 0.65 24.05 -8.50
C VAL A 176 0.29 23.43 -7.17
N CYS A 177 -0.98 23.54 -6.79
CA CYS A 177 -1.53 22.94 -5.58
C CYS A 177 -2.59 21.91 -5.91
N THR A 178 -2.57 20.75 -5.26
CA THR A 178 -3.73 19.86 -5.25
C THR A 178 -4.55 20.14 -4.00
N VAL A 179 -5.87 20.24 -4.15
CA VAL A 179 -6.76 20.61 -3.05
C VAL A 179 -7.85 19.57 -2.84
N ASP A 180 -8.35 19.53 -1.63
CA ASP A 180 -9.47 18.64 -1.24
C ASP A 180 -9.99 19.03 0.14
N GLU A 181 -11.19 18.59 0.48
CA GLU A 181 -11.79 18.73 1.79
C GLU A 181 -11.70 17.41 2.57
N VAL A 182 -11.40 17.54 3.84
CA VAL A 182 -11.36 16.41 4.76
C VAL A 182 -12.21 16.67 6.00
N ARG A 183 -12.98 15.67 6.39
CA ARG A 183 -13.70 15.66 7.67
C ARG A 183 -12.94 14.81 8.68
N VAL A 184 -12.78 15.37 9.88
CA VAL A 184 -12.12 14.73 11.02
C VAL A 184 -13.14 14.61 12.16
N GLU A 185 -13.43 13.37 12.56
CA GLU A 185 -14.29 13.06 13.69
C GLU A 185 -13.47 13.10 14.99
N HIS A 186 -14.11 13.55 16.07
CA HIS A 186 -13.50 13.49 17.39
C HIS A 186 -13.44 12.07 17.95
N GLU A 187 -14.47 11.25 17.69
CA GLU A 187 -14.46 9.85 18.05
C GLU A 187 -13.21 9.15 17.46
N ALA A 188 -12.44 8.49 18.31
CA ALA A 188 -11.20 7.84 17.88
C ALA A 188 -11.49 6.69 16.92
N VAL A 189 -10.95 6.78 15.71
CA VAL A 189 -10.97 5.69 14.73
C VAL A 189 -9.95 4.63 15.12
N THR A 190 -10.42 3.38 15.27
CA THR A 190 -9.52 2.25 15.58
C THR A 190 -8.91 1.67 14.30
N ARG A 191 -7.60 1.46 14.33
CA ARG A 191 -6.85 0.81 13.26
C ARG A 191 -6.00 -0.33 13.82
N ARG A 192 -5.61 -1.27 12.96
CA ARG A 192 -4.75 -2.40 13.35
C ARG A 192 -3.41 -1.88 13.88
N MET A 193 -2.99 -2.39 15.03
CA MET A 193 -1.71 -2.11 15.67
C MET A 193 -1.16 -3.37 16.32
N TRP A 194 0.11 -3.37 16.70
CA TRP A 194 0.70 -4.46 17.45
C TRP A 194 0.21 -4.44 18.89
N LEU A 195 -0.41 -5.52 19.34
CA LEU A 195 -0.98 -5.69 20.67
C LEU A 195 -0.53 -7.01 21.28
N PRO A 196 -0.48 -7.13 22.63
CA PRO A 196 -0.13 -8.38 23.31
C PRO A 196 -1.06 -9.52 22.91
N THR A 197 -0.47 -10.66 22.56
CA THR A 197 -1.23 -11.87 22.18
C THR A 197 -2.07 -12.36 23.37
N GLY A 198 -3.30 -12.80 23.09
CA GLY A 198 -4.21 -13.39 24.08
C GLY A 198 -4.85 -12.38 25.03
N ARG A 199 -4.63 -11.07 24.86
CA ARG A 199 -5.27 -10.04 25.68
C ARG A 199 -6.16 -9.16 24.80
N ARG A 200 -7.39 -8.90 25.28
CA ARG A 200 -8.29 -7.92 24.67
C ARG A 200 -7.88 -6.52 25.11
N THR A 201 -7.37 -5.71 24.17
CA THR A 201 -7.14 -4.29 24.41
C THR A 201 -8.42 -3.50 24.14
N LYS A 202 -8.74 -2.55 24.99
CA LYS A 202 -9.91 -1.69 24.89
C LYS A 202 -9.45 -0.25 24.73
N ILE A 203 -10.13 0.50 23.86
CA ILE A 203 -10.04 1.95 23.77
C ILE A 203 -11.43 2.46 24.14
N TYR A 204 -11.50 3.34 25.12
CA TYR A 204 -12.73 4.02 25.48
C TYR A 204 -12.84 5.23 24.58
N VAL A 205 -13.92 5.28 23.79
CA VAL A 205 -14.14 6.34 22.79
C VAL A 205 -15.30 7.23 23.22
N ASP A 206 -15.16 8.51 22.90
CA ASP A 206 -16.27 9.44 23.03
C ASP A 206 -17.25 9.26 21.86
N ARG A 207 -18.51 9.06 22.17
CA ARG A 207 -19.59 8.85 21.20
C ARG A 207 -20.36 10.13 20.88
N GLU A 208 -19.97 11.26 21.46
CA GLU A 208 -20.54 12.54 21.07
C GLU A 208 -20.15 12.88 19.64
N ARG A 209 -21.14 13.26 18.84
CA ARG A 209 -20.94 13.58 17.44
C ARG A 209 -20.29 14.96 17.31
N SER A 210 -18.99 15.01 17.39
CA SER A 210 -18.21 16.21 17.10
C SER A 210 -17.27 15.94 15.93
N ALA A 211 -17.27 16.86 14.96
CA ALA A 211 -16.40 16.76 13.79
C ALA A 211 -16.08 18.16 13.26
N GLN A 212 -14.89 18.28 12.67
CA GLN A 212 -14.43 19.48 11.99
C GLN A 212 -14.02 19.13 10.56
N SER A 213 -14.49 19.93 9.60
CA SER A 213 -14.03 19.87 8.23
C SER A 213 -12.89 20.84 7.99
N PHE A 214 -11.96 20.45 7.13
CA PHE A 214 -10.83 21.28 6.72
C PHE A 214 -10.73 21.26 5.21
N PHE A 215 -10.36 22.39 4.63
CA PHE A 215 -9.86 22.49 3.27
C PHE A 215 -8.34 22.43 3.32
N GLY A 216 -7.73 21.65 2.46
CA GLY A 216 -6.28 21.55 2.35
C GLY A 216 -5.76 21.83 0.97
N ALA A 217 -4.53 22.31 0.91
CA ALA A 217 -3.80 22.57 -0.32
C ALA A 217 -2.36 22.04 -0.19
N LEU A 218 -2.05 20.98 -0.93
CA LEU A 218 -0.69 20.43 -1.05
C LEU A 218 0.01 21.13 -2.22
N SER A 219 1.06 21.90 -1.94
CA SER A 219 1.95 22.45 -2.95
C SER A 219 2.81 21.34 -3.57
N LEU A 220 2.76 21.17 -4.88
CA LEU A 220 3.63 20.23 -5.59
C LEU A 220 5.07 20.74 -5.70
N THR A 221 5.29 22.05 -5.49
CA THR A 221 6.61 22.68 -5.52
C THR A 221 7.33 22.55 -4.18
N SER A 222 6.71 23.06 -3.11
CA SER A 222 7.32 23.07 -1.77
C SER A 222 7.07 21.80 -0.97
N LYS A 223 6.15 20.94 -1.42
CA LYS A 223 5.70 19.72 -0.72
C LYS A 223 5.11 20.01 0.66
N GLN A 224 4.73 21.25 0.91
CA GLN A 224 4.04 21.67 2.14
C GLN A 224 2.53 21.68 1.94
N VAL A 225 1.80 21.48 3.03
CA VAL A 225 0.34 21.51 3.04
C VAL A 225 -0.15 22.66 3.89
N ARG A 226 -1.02 23.49 3.31
CA ARG A 226 -1.82 24.47 4.05
C ARG A 226 -3.16 23.86 4.40
N VAL A 227 -3.64 24.09 5.60
CA VAL A 227 -4.91 23.55 6.10
C VAL A 227 -5.73 24.66 6.68
N TYR A 228 -6.98 24.79 6.21
CA TYR A 228 -7.91 25.84 6.65
C TYR A 228 -9.17 25.18 7.24
N PRO A 229 -9.60 25.56 8.45
CA PRO A 229 -10.86 25.06 8.99
C PRO A 229 -12.03 25.61 8.17
N ILE A 230 -13.02 24.73 7.93
CA ILE A 230 -14.29 25.07 7.30
C ILE A 230 -15.33 25.31 8.39
N GLU A 231 -16.01 26.44 8.35
CA GLU A 231 -17.07 26.76 9.28
C GLU A 231 -18.40 26.16 8.77
N GLY A 232 -19.03 25.31 9.58
CA GLY A 232 -20.29 24.65 9.24
C GLY A 232 -20.15 23.56 8.19
N ASN A 233 -20.96 23.62 7.12
CA ASN A 233 -21.00 22.61 6.08
C ASN A 233 -20.02 22.90 4.94
N GLN A 234 -19.48 21.84 4.32
CA GLN A 234 -18.72 21.93 3.08
C GLN A 234 -19.65 22.41 1.96
N ASN A 235 -19.41 23.61 1.46
CA ASN A 235 -20.17 24.23 0.37
C ASN A 235 -19.29 25.14 -0.48
N ALA A 236 -19.83 25.64 -1.60
CA ALA A 236 -19.11 26.49 -2.53
C ALA A 236 -18.55 27.77 -1.87
N GLU A 237 -19.26 28.37 -0.91
CA GLU A 237 -18.84 29.58 -0.21
C GLU A 237 -17.57 29.33 0.62
N GLN A 238 -17.56 28.24 1.42
CA GLN A 238 -16.41 27.90 2.27
C GLN A 238 -15.17 27.53 1.43
N VAL A 239 -15.37 26.82 0.33
CA VAL A 239 -14.28 26.50 -0.60
C VAL A 239 -13.73 27.77 -1.24
N THR A 240 -14.60 28.71 -1.64
CA THR A 240 -14.19 30.01 -2.18
C THR A 240 -13.37 30.83 -1.17
N LEU A 241 -13.82 30.86 0.09
CA LEU A 241 -13.06 31.54 1.16
C LEU A 241 -11.68 30.91 1.38
N ALA A 242 -11.60 29.58 1.37
CA ALA A 242 -10.34 28.86 1.51
C ALA A 242 -9.40 29.08 0.32
N LEU A 243 -9.90 29.06 -0.92
CA LEU A 243 -9.14 29.39 -2.12
C LEU A 243 -8.67 30.86 -2.12
N ALA A 244 -9.51 31.80 -1.73
CA ALA A 244 -9.14 33.21 -1.61
C ALA A 244 -8.04 33.41 -0.56
N ARG A 245 -8.07 32.65 0.52
CA ARG A 245 -7.02 32.63 1.54
C ARG A 245 -5.72 32.04 1.00
N LEU A 246 -5.79 30.91 0.28
CA LEU A 246 -4.66 30.28 -0.38
C LEU A 246 -3.96 31.26 -1.37
N VAL A 247 -4.75 31.97 -2.18
CA VAL A 247 -4.24 32.99 -3.13
C VAL A 247 -3.51 34.11 -2.42
N ARG A 248 -4.05 34.61 -1.32
CA ARG A 248 -3.41 35.68 -0.53
C ARG A 248 -2.11 35.26 0.13
N GLU A 249 -2.04 34.00 0.60
CA GLU A 249 -0.87 33.43 1.25
C GLU A 249 0.20 32.91 0.28
N THR A 250 -0.12 32.84 -1.03
CA THR A 250 0.79 32.37 -2.07
C THR A 250 1.47 33.57 -2.75
N ALA A 251 2.80 33.63 -2.65
CA ALA A 251 3.58 34.71 -3.21
C ALA A 251 3.66 34.69 -4.76
N ASN A 252 3.52 33.52 -5.38
CA ASN A 252 3.55 33.37 -6.84
C ASN A 252 2.28 33.97 -7.47
N ASP A 253 2.45 34.77 -8.51
CA ASP A 253 1.32 35.38 -9.23
C ASP A 253 0.58 34.38 -10.15
N LYS A 254 1.19 33.23 -10.42
CA LYS A 254 0.64 32.18 -11.29
C LYS A 254 0.38 30.94 -10.45
N ILE A 255 -0.89 30.69 -10.16
CA ILE A 255 -1.32 29.59 -9.31
C ILE A 255 -2.22 28.67 -10.14
N ALA A 256 -1.93 27.35 -10.13
CA ALA A 256 -2.84 26.35 -10.64
C ALA A 256 -3.36 25.52 -9.47
N VAL A 257 -4.65 25.24 -9.47
CA VAL A 257 -5.30 24.44 -8.43
C VAL A 257 -5.95 23.23 -9.06
N VAL A 258 -5.52 22.04 -8.67
CA VAL A 258 -6.12 20.78 -9.10
C VAL A 258 -7.20 20.38 -8.09
N LEU A 259 -8.43 20.31 -8.57
CA LEU A 259 -9.64 20.06 -7.79
C LEU A 259 -10.28 18.74 -8.21
N ASP A 260 -11.04 18.13 -7.32
CA ASP A 260 -11.95 17.08 -7.73
C ASP A 260 -13.07 17.62 -8.64
N ASN A 261 -13.88 16.72 -9.18
CA ASN A 261 -14.96 17.09 -10.08
C ASN A 261 -16.32 17.20 -9.34
N ALA A 262 -16.32 17.68 -8.08
CA ALA A 262 -17.54 17.90 -7.34
C ALA A 262 -18.38 19.04 -7.96
N GLY A 263 -19.70 18.86 -7.97
CA GLY A 263 -20.62 19.77 -8.67
C GLY A 263 -20.54 21.23 -8.19
N PHE A 264 -20.20 21.48 -6.93
CA PHE A 264 -20.06 22.84 -6.39
C PHE A 264 -18.84 23.59 -6.93
N HIS A 265 -17.77 22.89 -7.38
CA HIS A 265 -16.62 23.52 -8.05
C HIS A 265 -16.97 24.08 -9.43
N HIS A 266 -18.02 23.57 -10.05
CA HIS A 266 -18.54 24.03 -11.35
C HIS A 266 -19.70 25.03 -11.21
N ALA A 267 -20.10 25.35 -9.96
CA ALA A 267 -21.15 26.33 -9.75
C ALA A 267 -20.74 27.68 -10.32
N LYS A 268 -21.66 28.36 -11.00
CA LYS A 268 -21.40 29.67 -11.61
C LYS A 268 -20.84 30.67 -10.62
N ALA A 269 -21.31 30.63 -9.37
CA ALA A 269 -20.81 31.48 -8.28
C ALA A 269 -19.31 31.28 -7.98
N VAL A 270 -18.74 30.12 -8.32
CA VAL A 270 -17.31 29.81 -8.15
C VAL A 270 -16.55 30.12 -9.45
N THR A 271 -17.09 29.70 -10.59
CA THR A 271 -16.42 29.87 -11.87
C THR A 271 -16.27 31.34 -12.29
N ASP A 272 -17.23 32.17 -11.96
CA ASP A 272 -17.19 33.63 -12.23
C ASP A 272 -16.02 34.31 -11.44
N LEU A 273 -15.57 33.73 -10.34
CA LEU A 273 -14.46 34.29 -9.54
C LEU A 273 -13.07 34.11 -10.16
N TYR A 274 -12.93 33.24 -11.15
CA TYR A 274 -11.68 33.08 -11.91
C TYR A 274 -11.53 34.11 -13.06
N GLU A 275 -12.58 34.89 -13.36
CA GLU A 275 -12.55 35.91 -14.40
C GLU A 275 -11.65 37.09 -14.00
N PRO A 276 -11.12 37.85 -15.00
CA PRO A 276 -10.31 39.04 -14.75
C PRO A 276 -11.00 40.05 -13.84
N GLY A 277 -10.27 40.59 -12.85
CA GLY A 277 -10.79 41.52 -11.87
C GLY A 277 -11.50 40.87 -10.67
N GLN A 278 -11.61 39.57 -10.66
CA GLN A 278 -12.25 38.82 -9.56
C GLN A 278 -11.23 38.21 -8.58
N THR A 279 -11.73 37.74 -7.44
CA THR A 279 -10.91 37.31 -6.29
C THR A 279 -9.93 36.17 -6.64
N LEU A 280 -10.28 35.29 -7.55
CA LEU A 280 -9.50 34.12 -7.95
C LEU A 280 -8.91 34.25 -9.37
N GLU A 281 -8.80 35.46 -9.93
CA GLU A 281 -8.26 35.70 -11.27
C GLU A 281 -6.85 35.12 -11.51
N ARG A 282 -6.04 34.99 -10.43
CA ARG A 282 -4.70 34.39 -10.50
C ARG A 282 -4.71 32.87 -10.53
N VAL A 283 -5.88 32.24 -10.36
CA VAL A 283 -6.01 30.79 -10.23
C VAL A 283 -6.44 30.18 -11.55
N ARG A 284 -5.68 29.21 -12.02
CA ARG A 284 -6.07 28.32 -13.11
C ARG A 284 -6.61 27.02 -12.53
N PRO A 285 -7.92 26.75 -12.62
CA PRO A 285 -8.49 25.49 -12.15
C PRO A 285 -8.19 24.37 -13.14
N ILE A 286 -7.84 23.18 -12.61
CA ILE A 286 -7.64 21.93 -13.32
C ILE A 286 -8.52 20.89 -12.65
N TYR A 287 -9.43 20.27 -13.39
CA TYR A 287 -10.36 19.30 -12.80
C TYR A 287 -9.90 17.87 -13.04
N LEU A 288 -9.87 17.09 -11.95
CA LEU A 288 -9.68 15.65 -11.99
C LEU A 288 -10.87 14.96 -12.68
N PRO A 289 -10.69 13.73 -13.16
CA PRO A 289 -11.81 12.96 -13.69
C PRO A 289 -12.86 12.69 -12.59
N PRO A 290 -14.13 12.56 -12.94
CA PRO A 290 -15.18 12.25 -11.99
C PRO A 290 -14.97 10.87 -11.36
N TYR A 291 -15.37 10.71 -10.10
CA TYR A 291 -15.30 9.45 -9.34
C TYR A 291 -13.89 8.86 -9.19
N ALA A 292 -12.86 9.69 -9.18
CA ALA A 292 -11.46 9.29 -9.10
C ALA A 292 -10.67 10.02 -7.98
N PRO A 293 -11.15 10.04 -6.72
CA PRO A 293 -10.45 10.71 -5.62
C PRO A 293 -9.09 10.06 -5.32
N ASP A 294 -8.95 8.76 -5.58
CA ASP A 294 -7.70 8.00 -5.43
C ASP A 294 -6.53 8.54 -6.26
N HIS A 295 -6.79 9.33 -7.29
CA HIS A 295 -5.77 10.00 -8.10
C HIS A 295 -5.37 11.38 -7.55
N ASN A 296 -6.01 11.88 -6.47
CA ASN A 296 -5.63 13.16 -5.87
C ASN A 296 -4.51 12.97 -4.84
N PRO A 297 -3.29 13.53 -5.06
CA PRO A 297 -2.16 13.35 -4.14
C PRO A 297 -2.43 13.76 -2.70
N ILE A 298 -3.27 14.75 -2.45
CA ILE A 298 -3.58 15.22 -1.10
C ILE A 298 -4.35 14.19 -0.26
N GLU A 299 -5.06 13.25 -0.89
CA GLU A 299 -5.73 12.14 -0.20
C GLU A 299 -4.74 11.26 0.58
N HIS A 300 -3.52 11.11 0.09
CA HIS A 300 -2.44 10.41 0.80
C HIS A 300 -2.01 11.16 2.08
N VAL A 301 -2.07 12.49 2.06
CA VAL A 301 -1.83 13.33 3.26
C VAL A 301 -2.91 13.03 4.30
N TRP A 302 -4.18 13.04 3.90
CA TRP A 302 -5.30 12.74 4.78
C TRP A 302 -5.19 11.37 5.40
N ASN A 303 -4.91 10.36 4.59
CA ASN A 303 -4.74 8.97 5.04
C ASN A 303 -3.61 8.84 6.05
N THR A 304 -2.49 9.52 5.84
CA THR A 304 -1.32 9.49 6.74
C THR A 304 -1.62 10.24 8.05
N ALA A 305 -2.26 11.40 7.96
CA ALA A 305 -2.64 12.18 9.14
C ALA A 305 -3.71 11.44 9.99
N LYS A 306 -4.77 10.92 9.35
CA LYS A 306 -5.79 10.10 10.04
C LYS A 306 -5.20 8.84 10.66
N LYS A 307 -4.17 8.23 10.06
CA LYS A 307 -3.43 7.12 10.66
C LYS A 307 -2.67 7.54 11.90
N ASN A 308 -2.05 8.70 11.89
CA ASN A 308 -1.27 9.22 13.00
C ASN A 308 -2.13 9.51 14.24
N ILE A 309 -3.33 10.06 14.06
CA ILE A 309 -4.23 10.38 15.17
C ILE A 309 -5.11 9.20 15.62
N SER A 310 -5.09 8.07 14.91
CA SER A 310 -5.90 6.88 15.21
C SER A 310 -5.49 6.20 16.51
N ASN A 311 -6.40 5.38 17.08
CA ASN A 311 -6.21 4.61 18.31
C ASN A 311 -5.99 5.45 19.59
N ILE A 312 -6.25 6.72 19.55
CA ILE A 312 -6.11 7.65 20.69
C ILE A 312 -7.39 8.46 20.79
N GLN A 313 -8.18 8.26 21.87
CA GLN A 313 -9.23 9.19 22.23
C GLN A 313 -8.63 10.34 23.02
N ARG A 314 -8.84 11.55 22.55
CA ARG A 314 -8.41 12.78 23.22
C ARG A 314 -9.53 13.31 24.09
N ASP A 315 -9.19 14.18 25.05
CA ASP A 315 -10.13 14.64 26.06
C ASP A 315 -11.19 15.58 25.48
N ASN A 316 -10.85 16.31 24.42
CA ASN A 316 -11.77 17.25 23.77
C ASN A 316 -11.54 17.31 22.24
N PRO A 317 -12.54 17.83 21.49
CA PRO A 317 -12.47 17.95 20.03
C PRO A 317 -11.29 18.81 19.55
N GLU A 318 -10.98 19.91 20.22
CA GLU A 318 -9.91 20.84 19.86
C GLU A 318 -8.54 20.17 19.84
N GLU A 319 -8.28 19.29 20.82
CA GLU A 319 -7.05 18.49 20.85
C GLU A 319 -6.95 17.54 19.65
N THR A 320 -8.07 16.94 19.25
CA THR A 320 -8.12 16.06 18.09
C THR A 320 -7.78 16.82 16.81
N TYR A 321 -8.42 17.99 16.62
CA TYR A 321 -8.24 18.82 15.43
C TYR A 321 -6.84 19.46 15.40
N THR A 322 -6.34 19.89 16.53
CA THR A 322 -4.96 20.41 16.68
C THR A 322 -3.94 19.33 16.39
N ALA A 323 -4.12 18.11 16.89
CA ALA A 323 -3.22 17.01 16.60
C ALA A 323 -3.20 16.66 15.10
N PHE A 324 -4.36 16.70 14.43
CA PHE A 324 -4.48 16.46 12.99
C PHE A 324 -3.74 17.54 12.20
N THR A 325 -4.05 18.81 12.44
CA THR A 325 -3.47 19.95 11.70
C THR A 325 -1.99 20.11 11.98
N SER A 326 -1.54 19.98 13.24
CA SER A 326 -0.11 20.07 13.61
C SER A 326 0.71 18.97 12.98
N TYR A 327 0.16 17.74 12.88
CA TYR A 327 0.83 16.65 12.17
C TYR A 327 1.12 17.01 10.72
N ILE A 328 0.19 17.67 10.05
CA ILE A 328 0.30 18.04 8.64
C ILE A 328 1.24 19.23 8.47
N THR A 329 1.02 20.31 9.20
CA THR A 329 1.75 21.58 9.01
C THR A 329 3.21 21.53 9.46
N SER A 330 3.60 20.55 10.29
CA SER A 330 4.96 20.41 10.81
C SER A 330 5.93 19.67 9.87
N ARG A 331 5.49 19.25 8.68
CA ARG A 331 6.29 18.40 7.77
C ARG A 331 6.00 18.65 6.30
N THR A 332 6.79 18.03 5.45
CA THR A 332 6.59 17.98 4.00
C THR A 332 6.05 16.60 3.60
N PHE A 333 5.34 16.54 2.47
CA PHE A 333 4.76 15.32 1.92
C PHE A 333 5.19 15.19 0.46
N ASP A 334 6.06 14.24 0.20
CA ASP A 334 6.54 13.96 -1.15
C ASP A 334 5.52 13.09 -1.92
N TYR A 335 4.28 13.60 -2.00
CA TYR A 335 3.23 13.03 -2.83
C TYR A 335 3.07 13.87 -4.09
N ASP A 336 2.85 13.20 -5.19
CA ASP A 336 2.71 13.79 -6.50
C ASP A 336 1.74 12.96 -7.34
N PHE A 337 1.41 13.43 -8.53
CA PHE A 337 0.72 12.57 -9.49
C PHE A 337 1.67 11.48 -9.96
N GLU A 338 1.22 10.22 -9.90
CA GLU A 338 2.00 9.11 -10.43
C GLU A 338 2.33 9.33 -11.91
N HIS A 339 3.59 9.12 -12.29
CA HIS A 339 4.07 9.23 -13.66
C HIS A 339 3.98 10.65 -14.29
N LEU A 340 4.29 11.69 -13.51
CA LEU A 340 4.51 13.01 -14.12
C LEU A 340 5.60 12.93 -15.19
N PRO A 341 5.40 13.50 -16.39
CA PRO A 341 6.45 13.56 -17.41
C PRO A 341 7.66 14.34 -16.89
N ILE A 342 8.86 13.77 -17.07
CA ILE A 342 10.12 14.47 -16.74
C ILE A 342 10.28 15.61 -17.74
N THR A 343 10.38 16.84 -17.25
CA THR A 343 10.63 18.01 -18.09
C THR A 343 12.13 18.28 -18.21
N PRO A 344 12.62 18.82 -19.37
CA PRO A 344 14.05 19.05 -19.59
C PRO A 344 14.75 19.94 -18.53
N ALA A 345 13.98 20.68 -17.73
CA ALA A 345 14.52 21.48 -16.62
C ALA A 345 14.88 20.65 -15.39
N GLN A 346 14.28 19.47 -15.21
CA GLN A 346 14.58 18.56 -14.09
C GLN A 346 15.79 17.65 -14.39
N GLU A 347 16.12 17.40 -15.66
CA GLU A 347 17.32 16.62 -16.05
C GLU A 347 18.67 17.33 -15.77
N LYS A 348 18.65 18.58 -15.33
CA LYS A 348 19.88 19.34 -15.03
C LYS A 348 20.24 19.38 -13.54
N LEU A 349 19.54 18.66 -12.70
CA LEU A 349 19.73 18.65 -11.24
C LEU A 349 20.16 17.30 -10.66
N ASP A 350 20.33 16.27 -11.48
CA ASP A 350 21.00 14.99 -11.18
C ASP A 350 22.40 15.01 -11.82
#